data_3128ef42463a039a542b001bf64c6a05
#
_entry.id   3128ef42463a039a542b001bf64c6a05
#
_cell.length_a   1.000
_cell.length_b   1.000
_cell.length_c   1.000
_cell.angle_alpha   90.00
_cell.angle_beta   90.00
_cell.angle_gamma   90.00
#
_symmetry.space_group_name_H-M   'P 1'
#
loop_
_entity.id
_entity.type
_entity.pdbx_description
1 polymer ?
#
loop_
_entity_poly.entity_id
_entity_poly.type
_entity_poly.pdbx_seq_one_letter_code
_entity_poly.pdbx_strand_id
1 'polypeptide(L)'
;MHLLYFCLCLNLSINILSYMKHLKKHILVILCALQVQYSLALNLQKDWLIDGSSYQAKVTTTDKELCLSNGLLSRTFILSPNVATIAFDNLMNGNAELRAIRPEAVLTINGMEYPVGGLYKQPVQNFLNSDFIEDMISCDTAFTYVSHTVGETIERFPYRPKQEWLSNKNPWPAPGKRIVFTYKAAPRAPEMIRNVSVKVIYELYDGAPILSKQIEVENQGKSSIVLNSFKSEILALTETAPKVHYGEPHEIRMLAQEPGTYTRNYRKSPAQTDAPREYIDRFTQLFVVTDYAMGGDMEAMKDNPAVRWVFDHPEYEATGIRYYGQYKPARLEVCPPIGPDYEITPGMTFRSCTAFEMLRDATDNERRGLAECRFWRMMAPWTQENPIFMHVRRSDEASVKAAIDQCAAVGFEMVIMTFGSGFNIENN
;
A
#
# COMPACT_ATOMS: atom_id res chain seq x y z
N MET A 1 72.87 38.91 33.87
CA MET A 1 72.30 39.03 32.51
C MET A 1 71.99 37.69 31.84
N HIS A 2 72.74 36.62 32.12
CA HIS A 2 72.47 35.29 31.51
C HIS A 2 71.25 34.55 32.04
N LEU A 3 70.82 34.75 33.29
CA LEU A 3 69.59 34.04 33.84
C LEU A 3 68.29 34.57 33.29
N LEU A 4 68.21 35.88 32.96
CA LEU A 4 66.98 36.44 32.37
C LEU A 4 66.74 35.96 30.92
N TYR A 5 67.81 35.76 30.16
CA TYR A 5 67.68 35.23 28.78
C TYR A 5 67.26 33.78 28.76
N PHE A 6 67.67 32.97 29.71
CA PHE A 6 67.31 31.58 29.82
C PHE A 6 65.78 31.39 30.18
N CYS A 7 65.27 32.23 31.09
CA CYS A 7 63.82 32.23 31.44
C CYS A 7 62.95 32.72 30.32
N LEU A 8 63.39 33.72 29.53
CA LEU A 8 62.61 34.19 28.37
C LEU A 8 62.56 33.13 27.25
N CYS A 9 63.64 32.42 26.97
CA CYS A 9 63.68 31.37 25.98
C CYS A 9 62.82 30.13 26.41
N LEU A 10 62.85 29.78 27.72
CA LEU A 10 62.03 28.71 28.24
C LEU A 10 60.51 29.06 28.16
N ASN A 11 60.13 30.29 28.53
CA ASN A 11 58.74 30.74 28.42
C ASN A 11 58.28 30.84 26.99
N LEU A 12 59.08 31.25 26.03
CA LEU A 12 58.73 31.23 24.60
C LEU A 12 58.53 29.78 24.09
N SER A 13 59.39 28.85 24.47
CA SER A 13 59.34 27.46 24.08
C SER A 13 58.08 26.77 24.64
N ILE A 14 57.70 27.06 25.90
CA ILE A 14 56.51 26.52 26.54
C ILE A 14 55.20 27.07 25.84
N ASN A 15 55.25 28.38 25.53
CA ASN A 15 54.09 28.97 24.80
C ASN A 15 53.95 28.44 23.38
N ILE A 16 55.03 28.23 22.66
CA ILE A 16 55.03 27.63 21.32
C ILE A 16 54.53 26.17 21.38
N LEU A 17 54.97 25.38 22.35
CA LEU A 17 54.49 24.01 22.53
C LEU A 17 53.02 23.95 22.90
N SER A 18 52.54 24.86 23.74
CA SER A 18 51.10 24.99 24.07
C SER A 18 50.27 25.38 22.85
N TYR A 19 50.73 26.36 22.06
CA TYR A 19 50.10 26.80 20.84
C TYR A 19 50.03 25.68 19.78
N MET A 20 51.12 24.91 19.62
CA MET A 20 51.14 23.74 18.72
C MET A 20 50.21 22.62 19.18
N LYS A 21 50.04 22.40 20.50
CA LYS A 21 49.05 21.44 21.01
C LYS A 21 47.62 21.88 20.74
N HIS A 22 47.29 23.16 20.88
CA HIS A 22 46.00 23.70 20.54
C HIS A 22 45.74 23.64 19.03
N LEU A 23 46.72 24.01 18.22
CA LEU A 23 46.62 23.93 16.75
C LEU A 23 46.40 22.51 16.27
N LYS A 24 47.10 21.51 16.83
CA LYS A 24 46.87 20.08 16.52
C LYS A 24 45.47 19.62 16.91
N LYS A 25 44.90 20.06 18.04
CA LYS A 25 43.54 19.76 18.43
C LYS A 25 42.51 20.36 17.46
N HIS A 26 42.68 21.60 17.04
CA HIS A 26 41.79 22.23 16.07
C HIS A 26 41.86 21.57 14.68
N ILE A 27 43.06 21.20 14.22
CA ILE A 27 43.25 20.47 12.97
C ILE A 27 42.56 19.09 13.05
N LEU A 28 42.68 18.39 14.17
CA LEU A 28 42.06 17.10 14.39
C LEU A 28 40.51 17.21 14.38
N VAL A 29 39.97 18.24 15.03
CA VAL A 29 38.51 18.50 15.02
C VAL A 29 38.00 18.84 13.62
N ILE A 30 38.77 19.65 12.87
CA ILE A 30 38.44 19.98 11.48
C ILE A 30 38.53 18.74 10.58
N LEU A 31 39.53 17.89 10.75
CA LEU A 31 39.65 16.63 10.02
C LEU A 31 38.50 15.64 10.35
N CYS A 32 38.13 15.54 11.64
CA CYS A 32 36.96 14.73 12.04
C CYS A 32 35.68 15.30 11.50
N ALA A 33 35.48 16.61 11.51
CA ALA A 33 34.27 17.24 10.92
C ALA A 33 34.21 17.04 9.41
N LEU A 34 35.34 17.13 8.70
CA LEU A 34 35.43 16.83 7.27
C LEU A 34 35.18 15.35 6.98
N GLN A 35 35.65 14.43 7.82
CA GLN A 35 35.35 13.00 7.65
C GLN A 35 33.87 12.70 7.90
N VAL A 36 33.23 13.35 8.88
CA VAL A 36 31.77 13.22 9.10
C VAL A 36 30.99 13.78 7.94
N GLN A 37 31.37 14.94 7.41
CA GLN A 37 30.74 15.49 6.20
C GLN A 37 30.96 14.59 4.96
N TYR A 38 32.17 14.03 4.82
CA TYR A 38 32.46 13.09 3.72
C TYR A 38 31.69 11.77 3.86
N SER A 39 31.50 11.27 5.07
CA SER A 39 30.69 10.07 5.34
C SER A 39 29.21 10.33 5.10
N LEU A 40 28.71 11.52 5.42
CA LEU A 40 27.36 11.95 5.12
C LEU A 40 27.12 12.16 3.62
N ALA A 41 28.13 12.68 2.90
CA ALA A 41 28.04 12.86 1.44
C ALA A 41 28.18 11.55 0.66
N LEU A 42 28.86 10.54 1.21
CA LEU A 42 29.02 9.22 0.57
C LEU A 42 27.81 8.28 0.79
N ASN A 43 26.90 8.65 1.70
CA ASN A 43 25.64 7.93 1.94
C ASN A 43 24.41 8.66 1.36
N LEU A 44 24.56 9.45 0.33
CA LEU A 44 23.42 9.92 -0.45
C LEU A 44 22.77 8.68 -1.09
N GLN A 45 21.72 8.21 -0.45
CA GLN A 45 20.87 7.18 -0.96
C GLN A 45 20.38 7.62 -2.35
N LYS A 46 20.62 6.79 -3.36
CA LYS A 46 20.20 7.13 -4.73
C LYS A 46 18.70 7.36 -4.76
N ASP A 47 18.28 8.40 -5.46
CA ASP A 47 16.86 8.66 -5.68
C ASP A 47 16.25 7.48 -6.43
N TRP A 48 15.28 6.81 -5.81
CA TRP A 48 14.64 5.62 -6.37
C TRP A 48 13.90 5.90 -7.68
N LEU A 49 13.45 7.14 -7.90
CA LEU A 49 12.84 7.55 -9.19
C LEU A 49 13.85 7.60 -10.33
N ILE A 50 15.13 7.84 -10.03
CA ILE A 50 16.21 7.87 -11.01
C ILE A 50 16.83 6.48 -11.15
N ASP A 51 17.21 5.87 -10.04
CA ASP A 51 17.84 4.55 -10.01
C ASP A 51 17.38 3.75 -8.80
N GLY A 52 16.38 2.88 -9.02
CA GLY A 52 15.85 1.99 -8.00
C GLY A 52 16.66 0.70 -7.78
N SER A 53 17.75 0.47 -8.52
CA SER A 53 18.45 -0.83 -8.55
C SER A 53 19.00 -1.30 -7.20
N SER A 54 19.27 -0.40 -6.27
CA SER A 54 19.77 -0.71 -4.91
C SER A 54 18.67 -1.15 -3.94
N TYR A 55 17.42 -0.94 -4.29
CA TYR A 55 16.27 -1.18 -3.41
C TYR A 55 15.65 -2.56 -3.73
N GLN A 56 16.19 -3.59 -3.10
CA GLN A 56 15.80 -4.98 -3.32
C GLN A 56 14.89 -5.47 -2.21
N ALA A 57 13.77 -6.09 -2.57
CA ALA A 57 12.83 -6.69 -1.62
C ALA A 57 13.48 -7.86 -0.87
N LYS A 58 13.32 -7.86 0.43
CA LYS A 58 13.84 -8.88 1.34
C LYS A 58 12.78 -9.23 2.38
N VAL A 59 12.84 -10.48 2.82
CA VAL A 59 12.05 -10.97 3.95
C VAL A 59 13.01 -11.36 5.06
N THR A 60 12.80 -10.78 6.23
CA THR A 60 13.51 -11.18 7.45
C THR A 60 12.51 -11.77 8.43
N THR A 61 12.86 -12.90 9.04
CA THR A 61 11.98 -13.61 9.95
C THR A 61 12.69 -13.82 11.28
N THR A 62 11.99 -13.56 12.36
CA THR A 62 12.37 -13.96 13.73
C THR A 62 11.36 -14.98 14.22
N ASP A 63 11.52 -15.48 15.45
CA ASP A 63 10.56 -16.40 16.05
C ASP A 63 9.16 -15.78 16.23
N LYS A 64 9.07 -14.45 16.32
CA LYS A 64 7.83 -13.72 16.60
C LYS A 64 7.30 -12.92 15.41
N GLU A 65 8.17 -12.48 14.52
CA GLU A 65 7.86 -11.47 13.51
C GLU A 65 8.42 -11.82 12.15
N LEU A 66 7.75 -11.32 11.13
CA LEU A 66 8.21 -11.34 9.76
C LEU A 66 8.15 -9.91 9.20
N CYS A 67 9.26 -9.43 8.66
CA CYS A 67 9.36 -8.12 8.02
C CYS A 67 9.63 -8.26 6.53
N LEU A 68 8.80 -7.62 5.71
CA LEU A 68 8.94 -7.48 4.27
C LEU A 68 9.37 -6.05 3.97
N SER A 69 10.59 -5.85 3.44
CA SER A 69 11.13 -4.51 3.17
C SER A 69 12.02 -4.50 1.94
N ASN A 70 12.01 -3.38 1.20
CA ASN A 70 12.95 -3.13 0.10
C ASN A 70 13.85 -1.89 0.35
N GLY A 71 13.78 -1.31 1.57
CA GLY A 71 14.53 -0.11 1.91
C GLY A 71 13.83 1.21 1.56
N LEU A 72 12.70 1.17 0.83
CA LEU A 72 11.83 2.32 0.58
C LEU A 72 10.57 2.27 1.46
N LEU A 73 10.05 1.06 1.66
CA LEU A 73 8.98 0.78 2.60
C LEU A 73 9.26 -0.50 3.36
N SER A 74 8.59 -0.66 4.50
CA SER A 74 8.53 -1.93 5.22
C SER A 74 7.14 -2.21 5.76
N ARG A 75 6.76 -3.49 5.77
CA ARG A 75 5.56 -3.99 6.44
C ARG A 75 5.94 -5.15 7.35
N THR A 76 5.65 -5.00 8.64
CA THR A 76 6.01 -5.98 9.67
C THR A 76 4.76 -6.66 10.19
N PHE A 77 4.86 -7.97 10.32
CA PHE A 77 3.80 -8.84 10.79
C PHE A 77 4.24 -9.55 12.07
N ILE A 78 3.39 -9.56 13.09
CA ILE A 78 3.52 -10.51 14.19
C ILE A 78 2.91 -11.84 13.77
N LEU A 79 3.50 -12.97 14.23
CA LEU A 79 3.04 -14.31 13.85
C LEU A 79 2.15 -14.97 14.91
N SER A 80 2.18 -14.50 16.15
CA SER A 80 1.44 -15.09 17.25
C SER A 80 0.84 -13.99 18.15
N PRO A 81 -0.39 -14.18 18.68
CA PRO A 81 -1.25 -15.37 18.64
C PRO A 81 -1.97 -15.59 17.31
N ASN A 82 -1.97 -14.62 16.41
CA ASN A 82 -2.42 -14.73 15.03
C ASN A 82 -1.62 -13.73 14.18
N VAL A 83 -1.56 -13.93 12.86
CA VAL A 83 -0.85 -12.97 12.00
C VAL A 83 -1.60 -11.66 11.95
N ALA A 84 -0.87 -10.59 12.20
CA ALA A 84 -1.37 -9.22 12.08
C ALA A 84 -0.26 -8.27 11.65
N THR A 85 -0.59 -7.33 10.77
CA THR A 85 0.29 -6.19 10.45
C THR A 85 0.43 -5.33 11.69
N ILE A 86 1.67 -5.15 12.18
CA ILE A 86 1.99 -4.34 13.36
C ILE A 86 2.77 -3.08 13.04
N ALA A 87 3.35 -3.00 11.84
CA ALA A 87 3.98 -1.79 11.33
C ALA A 87 3.84 -1.72 9.80
N PHE A 88 3.69 -0.52 9.29
CA PHE A 88 3.76 -0.18 7.87
C PHE A 88 4.46 1.17 7.78
N ASP A 89 5.71 1.17 7.33
CA ASP A 89 6.58 2.31 7.46
C ASP A 89 7.06 2.81 6.10
N ASN A 90 7.01 4.12 5.94
CA ASN A 90 7.60 4.85 4.84
C ASN A 90 9.06 5.17 5.18
N LEU A 91 9.98 4.35 4.71
CA LEU A 91 11.41 4.49 5.02
C LEU A 91 12.06 5.67 4.29
N MET A 92 11.39 6.26 3.30
CA MET A 92 11.91 7.40 2.55
C MET A 92 11.81 8.71 3.34
N ASN A 93 10.81 8.82 4.21
CA ASN A 93 10.57 10.02 5.03
C ASN A 93 10.49 9.75 6.54
N GLY A 94 10.54 8.46 6.93
CA GLY A 94 10.52 8.04 8.33
C GLY A 94 9.13 8.03 8.98
N ASN A 95 8.05 8.09 8.19
CA ASN A 95 6.69 8.05 8.72
C ASN A 95 6.24 6.62 9.00
N ALA A 96 5.61 6.40 10.15
CA ALA A 96 4.82 5.21 10.43
C ALA A 96 3.39 5.44 9.93
N GLU A 97 2.96 4.64 8.97
CA GLU A 97 1.64 4.79 8.34
C GLU A 97 0.53 4.07 9.13
N LEU A 98 0.88 3.01 9.86
CA LEU A 98 -0.08 2.23 10.63
C LEU A 98 -0.36 2.85 12.00
N ARG A 99 -1.63 3.13 12.29
CA ARG A 99 -2.10 3.65 13.58
C ARG A 99 -2.67 2.55 14.48
N ALA A 100 -3.32 1.55 13.90
CA ALA A 100 -3.98 0.50 14.66
C ALA A 100 -3.99 -0.83 13.91
N ILE A 101 -3.93 -1.92 14.67
CA ILE A 101 -4.04 -3.27 14.12
C ILE A 101 -5.48 -3.55 13.72
N ARG A 102 -5.63 -4.15 12.53
CA ARG A 102 -6.91 -4.64 11.99
C ARG A 102 -6.71 -6.07 11.47
N PRO A 103 -7.80 -6.82 11.21
CA PRO A 103 -7.69 -8.08 10.49
C PRO A 103 -6.97 -7.92 9.16
N GLU A 104 -6.24 -8.94 8.74
CA GLU A 104 -5.59 -8.97 7.43
C GLU A 104 -6.62 -8.99 6.29
N ALA A 105 -7.76 -9.59 6.52
CA ALA A 105 -8.91 -9.55 5.63
C ALA A 105 -10.20 -9.79 6.43
N VAL A 106 -11.35 -9.53 5.83
CA VAL A 106 -12.66 -9.91 6.37
C VAL A 106 -13.47 -10.58 5.27
N LEU A 107 -14.09 -11.69 5.57
CA LEU A 107 -14.95 -12.45 4.66
C LEU A 107 -16.36 -12.52 5.21
N THR A 108 -17.37 -12.31 4.37
CA THR A 108 -18.75 -12.67 4.70
C THR A 108 -19.07 -13.97 3.95
N ILE A 109 -19.21 -15.06 4.67
CA ILE A 109 -19.50 -16.39 4.11
C ILE A 109 -20.85 -16.87 4.64
N ASN A 110 -21.77 -17.22 3.75
CA ASN A 110 -23.14 -17.64 4.09
C ASN A 110 -23.84 -16.64 5.03
N GLY A 111 -23.64 -15.34 4.79
CA GLY A 111 -24.23 -14.25 5.56
C GLY A 111 -23.56 -13.95 6.90
N MET A 112 -22.48 -14.66 7.29
CA MET A 112 -21.75 -14.42 8.52
C MET A 112 -20.35 -13.88 8.26
N GLU A 113 -19.94 -12.89 9.06
CA GLU A 113 -18.62 -12.25 8.94
C GLU A 113 -17.56 -13.02 9.72
N TYR A 114 -16.41 -13.22 9.08
CA TYR A 114 -15.23 -13.89 9.61
C TYR A 114 -13.98 -13.05 9.35
N PRO A 115 -13.32 -12.55 10.40
CA PRO A 115 -12.00 -11.97 10.27
C PRO A 115 -10.94 -13.00 9.83
N VAL A 116 -9.91 -12.56 9.13
CA VAL A 116 -8.73 -13.36 8.80
C VAL A 116 -7.53 -12.76 9.50
N GLY A 117 -6.88 -13.49 10.39
CA GLY A 117 -5.81 -12.93 11.20
C GLY A 117 -6.27 -11.76 12.08
N GLY A 118 -5.33 -10.86 12.35
CA GLY A 118 -5.58 -9.67 13.15
C GLY A 118 -5.52 -9.92 14.66
N LEU A 119 -5.31 -8.83 15.39
CA LEU A 119 -5.34 -8.79 16.84
C LEU A 119 -6.33 -7.74 17.33
N TYR A 120 -6.86 -7.94 18.53
CA TYR A 120 -7.91 -7.13 19.13
C TYR A 120 -7.50 -6.67 20.52
N LYS A 121 -8.25 -5.69 21.06
CA LYS A 121 -8.06 -5.04 22.35
C LYS A 121 -7.01 -3.93 22.36
N GLN A 122 -6.61 -3.40 21.22
CA GLN A 122 -5.91 -2.11 21.22
C GLN A 122 -6.81 -1.06 21.87
N PRO A 123 -6.30 -0.23 22.79
CA PRO A 123 -7.07 0.87 23.35
C PRO A 123 -7.55 1.82 22.25
N VAL A 124 -8.85 2.13 22.27
CA VAL A 124 -9.43 3.08 21.31
C VAL A 124 -8.83 4.47 21.53
N GLN A 125 -8.72 5.24 20.44
CA GLN A 125 -8.17 6.60 20.43
C GLN A 125 -6.66 6.71 20.75
N ASN A 126 -5.95 5.59 20.81
CA ASN A 126 -4.52 5.56 20.97
C ASN A 126 -3.82 5.13 19.67
N PHE A 127 -2.63 5.66 19.47
CA PHE A 127 -1.71 5.10 18.49
C PHE A 127 -1.23 3.72 18.95
N LEU A 128 -0.83 2.89 17.99
CA LEU A 128 -0.25 1.59 18.30
C LEU A 128 1.07 1.80 19.05
N ASN A 129 1.20 1.09 20.17
CA ASN A 129 2.40 1.04 21.00
C ASN A 129 2.80 -0.43 21.16
N SER A 130 4.09 -0.72 21.18
CA SER A 130 4.64 -2.06 21.41
C SER A 130 4.04 -2.72 22.66
N ASP A 131 3.89 -1.95 23.75
CA ASP A 131 3.35 -2.44 25.02
C ASP A 131 1.90 -2.97 24.92
N PHE A 132 1.12 -2.45 23.97
CA PHE A 132 -0.25 -2.92 23.74
C PHE A 132 -0.28 -4.27 23.02
N ILE A 133 0.70 -4.55 22.17
CA ILE A 133 0.73 -5.75 21.32
C ILE A 133 0.82 -7.01 22.18
N GLU A 134 1.55 -6.98 23.29
CA GLU A 134 1.72 -8.12 24.18
C GLU A 134 0.40 -8.57 24.83
N ASP A 135 -0.52 -7.63 25.07
CA ASP A 135 -1.83 -7.88 25.70
C ASP A 135 -2.95 -8.13 24.67
N MET A 136 -2.66 -8.00 23.37
CA MET A 136 -3.67 -8.20 22.33
C MET A 136 -3.95 -9.68 22.08
N ILE A 137 -5.19 -9.98 21.75
CA ILE A 137 -5.67 -11.35 21.55
C ILE A 137 -6.23 -11.56 20.14
N SER A 138 -6.22 -12.79 19.68
CA SER A 138 -6.96 -13.22 18.48
C SER A 138 -8.46 -13.26 18.75
N CYS A 139 -9.27 -12.99 17.72
CA CYS A 139 -10.71 -13.20 17.78
C CYS A 139 -11.04 -14.71 17.66
N ASP A 140 -11.99 -15.19 18.48
CA ASP A 140 -12.38 -16.61 18.52
C ASP A 140 -13.01 -17.10 17.20
N THR A 141 -13.59 -16.20 16.41
CA THR A 141 -14.20 -16.52 15.11
C THR A 141 -13.26 -16.29 13.93
N ALA A 142 -12.08 -15.74 14.17
CA ALA A 142 -11.13 -15.43 13.10
C ALA A 142 -10.52 -16.69 12.49
N PHE A 143 -10.28 -16.65 11.20
CA PHE A 143 -9.37 -17.58 10.56
C PHE A 143 -7.98 -17.45 11.19
N THR A 144 -7.43 -18.59 11.62
CA THR A 144 -6.19 -18.66 12.39
C THR A 144 -5.02 -19.03 11.50
N TYR A 145 -3.92 -18.35 11.67
CA TYR A 145 -2.67 -18.60 10.98
C TYR A 145 -2.17 -20.03 11.19
N VAL A 146 -1.69 -20.64 10.12
CA VAL A 146 -1.12 -21.99 10.12
C VAL A 146 0.34 -22.00 9.70
N SER A 147 0.64 -21.33 8.59
CA SER A 147 1.96 -21.33 8.00
C SER A 147 2.12 -20.18 7.01
N HIS A 148 3.35 -19.91 6.62
CA HIS A 148 3.64 -19.03 5.50
C HIS A 148 4.70 -19.62 4.58
N THR A 149 4.74 -19.12 3.35
CA THR A 149 5.82 -19.39 2.38
C THR A 149 6.36 -18.08 1.85
N VAL A 150 7.65 -18.08 1.54
CA VAL A 150 8.35 -16.95 0.94
C VAL A 150 8.89 -17.38 -0.41
N GLY A 151 8.73 -16.55 -1.42
CA GLY A 151 9.20 -16.81 -2.79
C GLY A 151 9.41 -15.52 -3.56
N GLU A 152 9.59 -15.67 -4.87
CA GLU A 152 9.64 -14.56 -5.82
C GLU A 152 8.22 -14.17 -6.24
N THR A 153 8.06 -12.94 -6.77
CA THR A 153 6.80 -12.49 -7.39
C THR A 153 6.42 -13.39 -8.56
N ILE A 154 5.12 -13.52 -8.82
CA ILE A 154 4.61 -14.31 -9.93
C ILE A 154 3.81 -13.46 -10.90
N GLU A 155 3.79 -13.84 -12.17
CA GLU A 155 2.94 -13.17 -13.14
C GLU A 155 1.46 -13.40 -12.83
N ARG A 156 0.67 -12.33 -12.81
CA ARG A 156 -0.78 -12.38 -12.57
C ARG A 156 -1.53 -12.96 -13.76
N PHE A 157 -1.00 -12.76 -14.94
CA PHE A 157 -1.47 -13.33 -16.21
C PHE A 157 -0.30 -13.38 -17.21
N PRO A 158 -0.37 -14.24 -18.22
CA PRO A 158 0.67 -14.32 -19.25
C PRO A 158 0.75 -13.03 -20.06
N TYR A 159 1.88 -12.36 -19.99
CA TYR A 159 2.17 -11.20 -20.85
C TYR A 159 3.55 -11.35 -21.48
N ARG A 160 3.59 -11.12 -22.79
CA ARG A 160 4.85 -11.07 -23.54
C ARG A 160 4.76 -9.90 -24.52
N PRO A 161 5.68 -8.93 -24.45
CA PRO A 161 5.68 -7.82 -25.39
C PRO A 161 5.89 -8.35 -26.79
N LYS A 162 5.03 -7.96 -27.72
CA LYS A 162 5.09 -8.38 -29.13
C LYS A 162 5.91 -7.42 -30.01
N GLN A 163 6.19 -6.21 -29.50
CA GLN A 163 6.72 -5.13 -30.29
C GLN A 163 8.03 -4.64 -29.69
N GLU A 164 9.11 -4.69 -30.46
CA GLU A 164 10.45 -4.29 -30.01
C GLU A 164 10.59 -2.79 -29.77
N TRP A 165 9.71 -1.99 -30.37
CA TRP A 165 9.71 -0.54 -30.25
C TRP A 165 8.96 0.00 -29.01
N LEU A 166 8.34 -0.86 -28.22
CA LEU A 166 7.78 -0.46 -26.96
C LEU A 166 8.84 0.18 -26.06
N SER A 167 8.58 1.38 -25.59
CA SER A 167 9.49 2.14 -24.73
C SER A 167 9.64 1.49 -23.33
N ASN A 168 8.59 0.83 -22.88
CA ASN A 168 8.58 0.15 -21.58
C ASN A 168 9.22 -1.23 -21.67
N LYS A 169 10.43 -1.36 -21.11
CA LYS A 169 11.20 -2.61 -21.06
C LYS A 169 11.28 -3.20 -19.65
N ASN A 170 10.36 -2.83 -18.77
CA ASN A 170 10.32 -3.42 -17.43
C ASN A 170 10.04 -4.93 -17.51
N PRO A 171 10.69 -5.74 -16.68
CA PRO A 171 10.43 -7.17 -16.63
C PRO A 171 9.00 -7.47 -16.18
N TRP A 172 8.45 -8.58 -16.68
CA TRP A 172 7.19 -9.11 -16.23
C TRP A 172 7.33 -10.58 -15.84
N PRO A 173 6.91 -10.98 -14.63
CA PRO A 173 6.43 -10.10 -13.55
C PRO A 173 7.49 -9.12 -13.09
N ALA A 174 7.07 -8.01 -12.48
CA ALA A 174 8.00 -7.12 -11.81
C ALA A 174 8.72 -7.89 -10.70
N PRO A 175 10.06 -7.84 -10.62
CA PRO A 175 10.82 -8.61 -9.64
C PRO A 175 10.53 -8.12 -8.20
N GLY A 176 10.68 -9.03 -7.24
CA GLY A 176 10.42 -8.73 -5.84
C GLY A 176 10.24 -9.99 -4.99
N LYS A 177 9.70 -9.83 -3.79
CA LYS A 177 9.43 -10.93 -2.87
C LYS A 177 7.93 -11.09 -2.64
N ARG A 178 7.51 -12.35 -2.54
CA ARG A 178 6.16 -12.79 -2.26
C ARG A 178 6.10 -13.52 -0.94
N ILE A 179 5.10 -13.20 -0.12
CA ILE A 179 4.74 -13.94 1.09
C ILE A 179 3.31 -14.42 0.94
N VAL A 180 3.08 -15.67 1.27
CA VAL A 180 1.73 -16.26 1.33
C VAL A 180 1.48 -16.75 2.74
N PHE A 181 0.64 -16.07 3.49
CA PHE A 181 0.14 -16.54 4.77
C PHE A 181 -1.07 -17.44 4.55
N THR A 182 -1.07 -18.62 5.15
CA THR A 182 -2.17 -19.58 5.09
C THR A 182 -2.91 -19.62 6.43
N TYR A 183 -4.22 -19.51 6.35
CA TYR A 183 -5.13 -19.53 7.51
C TYR A 183 -6.16 -20.65 7.35
N LYS A 184 -6.63 -21.17 8.47
CA LYS A 184 -7.75 -22.12 8.55
C LYS A 184 -8.84 -21.55 9.44
N ALA A 185 -10.07 -22.01 9.21
CA ALA A 185 -11.19 -21.65 10.05
C ALA A 185 -10.92 -22.00 11.51
N ALA A 186 -11.41 -21.16 12.43
CA ALA A 186 -11.27 -21.41 13.87
C ALA A 186 -11.81 -22.80 14.26
N PRO A 187 -11.27 -23.46 15.30
CA PRO A 187 -11.73 -24.79 15.70
C PRO A 187 -13.23 -24.88 16.05
N ARG A 188 -13.82 -23.76 16.50
CA ARG A 188 -15.25 -23.65 16.83
C ARG A 188 -16.12 -23.18 15.66
N ALA A 189 -15.53 -23.02 14.47
CA ALA A 189 -16.27 -22.61 13.31
C ALA A 189 -17.38 -23.60 12.93
N PRO A 190 -18.49 -23.13 12.33
CA PRO A 190 -19.53 -24.00 11.79
C PRO A 190 -18.95 -25.06 10.85
N GLU A 191 -19.57 -26.23 10.82
CA GLU A 191 -19.09 -27.39 10.03
C GLU A 191 -18.87 -27.03 8.56
N MET A 192 -19.75 -26.22 7.98
CA MET A 192 -19.69 -25.81 6.56
C MET A 192 -18.42 -25.07 6.21
N ILE A 193 -17.85 -24.28 7.13
CA ILE A 193 -16.63 -23.49 6.86
C ILE A 193 -15.36 -24.07 7.49
N ARG A 194 -15.48 -25.15 8.28
CA ARG A 194 -14.34 -25.74 8.99
C ARG A 194 -13.20 -26.18 8.07
N ASN A 195 -13.53 -26.54 6.84
CA ASN A 195 -12.57 -26.96 5.81
C ASN A 195 -12.33 -25.85 4.75
N VAL A 196 -12.65 -24.61 5.08
CA VAL A 196 -12.28 -23.46 4.26
C VAL A 196 -10.87 -23.03 4.68
N SER A 197 -10.01 -22.80 3.72
CA SER A 197 -8.70 -22.16 3.92
C SER A 197 -8.65 -20.81 3.21
N VAL A 198 -7.91 -19.88 3.81
CA VAL A 198 -7.70 -18.55 3.26
C VAL A 198 -6.20 -18.33 3.13
N LYS A 199 -5.79 -17.79 1.98
CA LYS A 199 -4.43 -17.29 1.80
C LYS A 199 -4.48 -15.78 1.69
N VAL A 200 -3.61 -15.10 2.44
CA VAL A 200 -3.34 -13.67 2.26
C VAL A 200 -1.95 -13.54 1.65
N ILE A 201 -1.89 -12.90 0.50
CA ILE A 201 -0.73 -12.87 -0.37
C ILE A 201 -0.24 -11.44 -0.44
N TYR A 202 1.04 -11.24 -0.14
CA TYR A 202 1.72 -9.97 -0.26
C TYR A 202 2.86 -10.09 -1.27
N GLU A 203 3.03 -9.08 -2.12
CA GLU A 203 4.20 -8.94 -2.98
C GLU A 203 4.78 -7.53 -2.83
N LEU A 204 6.08 -7.44 -2.55
CA LEU A 204 6.83 -6.20 -2.51
C LEU A 204 7.80 -6.19 -3.67
N TYR A 205 7.77 -5.12 -4.45
CA TYR A 205 8.51 -5.04 -5.70
C TYR A 205 9.85 -4.32 -5.52
N ASP A 206 10.85 -4.78 -6.29
CA ASP A 206 12.17 -4.16 -6.31
C ASP A 206 12.15 -2.78 -6.95
N GLY A 207 12.96 -1.87 -6.43
CA GLY A 207 13.21 -0.58 -7.04
C GLY A 207 12.11 0.46 -6.91
N ALA A 208 11.01 0.16 -6.21
CA ALA A 208 9.91 1.11 -5.99
C ALA A 208 9.17 0.83 -4.68
N PRO A 209 8.60 1.84 -4.03
CA PRO A 209 7.84 1.68 -2.79
C PRO A 209 6.43 1.13 -3.04
N ILE A 210 6.34 -0.01 -3.73
CA ILE A 210 5.08 -0.62 -4.18
C ILE A 210 4.91 -1.99 -3.54
N LEU A 211 3.79 -2.16 -2.85
CA LEU A 211 3.31 -3.41 -2.27
C LEU A 211 2.01 -3.81 -2.96
N SER A 212 1.76 -5.10 -3.14
CA SER A 212 0.44 -5.59 -3.50
C SER A 212 -0.09 -6.59 -2.50
N LYS A 213 -1.42 -6.67 -2.42
CA LYS A 213 -2.13 -7.62 -1.57
C LYS A 213 -3.31 -8.25 -2.29
N GLN A 214 -3.48 -9.55 -2.11
CA GLN A 214 -4.57 -10.34 -2.66
C GLN A 214 -4.96 -11.44 -1.68
N ILE A 215 -6.21 -11.89 -1.73
CA ILE A 215 -6.66 -13.05 -0.97
C ILE A 215 -7.16 -14.17 -1.89
N GLU A 216 -6.96 -15.40 -1.43
CA GLU A 216 -7.57 -16.60 -2.03
C GLU A 216 -8.40 -17.31 -0.96
N VAL A 217 -9.61 -17.74 -1.34
CA VAL A 217 -10.51 -18.51 -0.46
C VAL A 217 -10.75 -19.87 -1.13
N GLU A 218 -10.29 -20.94 -0.49
CA GLU A 218 -10.37 -22.29 -1.01
C GLU A 218 -11.39 -23.11 -0.18
N ASN A 219 -12.35 -23.73 -0.83
CA ASN A 219 -13.28 -24.64 -0.20
C ASN A 219 -12.80 -26.09 -0.31
N GLN A 220 -12.18 -26.61 0.74
CA GLN A 220 -11.75 -28.01 0.85
C GLN A 220 -12.83 -28.90 1.52
N GLY A 221 -14.05 -28.36 1.75
CA GLY A 221 -15.18 -29.05 2.34
C GLY A 221 -15.92 -29.96 1.37
N LYS A 222 -17.08 -30.44 1.80
CA LYS A 222 -17.96 -31.31 1.00
C LYS A 222 -19.18 -30.61 0.45
N SER A 223 -19.47 -29.41 0.93
CA SER A 223 -20.63 -28.59 0.54
C SER A 223 -20.17 -27.26 0.00
N SER A 224 -20.93 -26.70 -0.94
CA SER A 224 -20.72 -25.34 -1.43
C SER A 224 -20.88 -24.32 -0.31
N ILE A 225 -20.15 -23.23 -0.41
CA ILE A 225 -20.28 -22.03 0.42
C ILE A 225 -20.49 -20.83 -0.49
N VAL A 226 -21.16 -19.80 0.00
CA VAL A 226 -21.36 -18.53 -0.73
C VAL A 226 -20.48 -17.47 -0.05
N LEU A 227 -19.53 -16.94 -0.81
CA LEU A 227 -18.78 -15.75 -0.42
C LEU A 227 -19.61 -14.53 -0.81
N ASN A 228 -20.31 -13.94 0.15
CA ASN A 228 -21.20 -12.81 -0.09
C ASN A 228 -20.44 -11.51 -0.33
N SER A 229 -19.42 -11.26 0.47
CA SER A 229 -18.57 -10.10 0.34
C SER A 229 -17.21 -10.36 0.97
N PHE A 230 -16.25 -9.49 0.67
CA PHE A 230 -14.92 -9.52 1.30
C PHE A 230 -14.30 -8.13 1.39
N LYS A 231 -13.38 -7.98 2.33
CA LYS A 231 -12.40 -6.90 2.38
C LYS A 231 -11.03 -7.52 2.27
N SER A 232 -10.31 -7.26 1.19
CA SER A 232 -8.97 -7.84 0.96
C SER A 232 -7.85 -7.02 1.58
N GLU A 233 -8.07 -5.72 1.83
CA GLU A 233 -7.17 -4.86 2.60
C GLU A 233 -7.95 -4.05 3.61
N ILE A 234 -7.37 -3.90 4.80
CA ILE A 234 -7.92 -3.08 5.89
C ILE A 234 -6.74 -2.45 6.63
N LEU A 235 -6.53 -1.16 6.45
CA LEU A 235 -5.45 -0.42 7.11
C LEU A 235 -6.01 0.76 7.91
N ALA A 236 -5.81 0.73 9.21
CA ALA A 236 -6.04 1.90 10.07
C ALA A 236 -4.79 2.77 10.05
N LEU A 237 -4.87 3.90 9.37
CA LEU A 237 -3.75 4.76 9.05
C LEU A 237 -3.55 5.89 10.06
N THR A 238 -2.33 6.40 10.14
CA THR A 238 -2.00 7.63 10.86
C THR A 238 -2.50 8.86 10.11
N GLU A 239 -2.66 8.75 8.79
CA GLU A 239 -3.25 9.80 7.97
C GLU A 239 -4.69 10.10 8.38
N THR A 240 -5.06 11.36 8.27
CA THR A 240 -6.44 11.76 8.48
C THR A 240 -7.28 11.49 7.25
N ALA A 241 -8.51 11.04 7.45
CA ALA A 241 -9.46 10.98 6.37
C ALA A 241 -9.53 12.33 5.66
N PRO A 242 -9.61 12.36 4.33
CA PRO A 242 -9.86 13.58 3.59
C PRO A 242 -11.07 14.29 4.19
N LYS A 243 -10.99 15.60 4.28
CA LYS A 243 -11.99 16.40 4.99
C LYS A 243 -13.40 16.08 4.52
N VAL A 244 -14.12 15.30 5.32
CA VAL A 244 -15.53 15.01 5.13
C VAL A 244 -16.33 16.08 5.84
N HIS A 245 -17.35 16.58 5.20
CA HIS A 245 -18.18 17.65 5.75
C HIS A 245 -18.99 17.19 6.96
N TYR A 246 -19.27 18.12 7.85
CA TYR A 246 -20.09 17.87 9.02
C TYR A 246 -21.44 17.24 8.66
N GLY A 247 -21.75 16.11 9.30
CA GLY A 247 -23.05 15.46 9.19
C GLY A 247 -23.24 14.47 8.06
N GLU A 248 -22.20 14.26 7.24
CA GLU A 248 -22.28 13.32 6.14
C GLU A 248 -21.82 11.88 6.51
N PRO A 249 -22.21 10.89 5.72
CA PRO A 249 -21.76 9.51 5.93
C PRO A 249 -20.24 9.42 6.03
N HIS A 250 -19.78 8.60 6.94
CA HIS A 250 -18.39 8.45 7.30
C HIS A 250 -17.55 7.72 6.26
N GLU A 251 -18.14 7.41 5.13
CA GLU A 251 -17.53 6.65 4.05
C GLU A 251 -17.25 7.56 2.86
N ILE A 252 -15.99 7.59 2.44
CA ILE A 252 -15.56 8.24 1.20
C ILE A 252 -15.27 7.15 0.20
N ARG A 253 -16.00 7.15 -0.90
CA ARG A 253 -15.82 6.19 -1.99
C ARG A 253 -14.92 6.77 -3.05
N MET A 254 -14.00 5.99 -3.56
CA MET A 254 -13.00 6.40 -4.52
C MET A 254 -13.04 5.52 -5.76
N LEU A 255 -12.82 6.13 -6.92
CA LEU A 255 -12.70 5.46 -8.19
C LEU A 255 -11.28 4.91 -8.40
N ALA A 256 -10.89 3.91 -7.61
CA ALA A 256 -9.63 3.21 -7.78
C ALA A 256 -8.36 4.08 -7.60
N GLN A 257 -8.43 5.13 -6.79
CA GLN A 257 -7.34 6.06 -6.63
C GLN A 257 -7.20 6.48 -5.18
N GLU A 258 -6.38 7.43 -4.95
CA GLU A 258 -6.18 8.08 -3.67
C GLU A 258 -7.28 9.08 -3.30
N PRO A 259 -7.42 9.46 -2.04
CA PRO A 259 -8.42 10.42 -1.58
C PRO A 259 -8.40 11.75 -2.31
N GLY A 260 -7.22 12.26 -2.71
CA GLY A 260 -7.09 13.56 -3.34
C GLY A 260 -7.73 13.68 -4.72
N THR A 261 -7.84 12.62 -5.48
CA THR A 261 -8.42 12.64 -6.83
C THR A 261 -9.94 12.54 -6.81
N TYR A 262 -10.50 12.24 -5.67
CA TYR A 262 -11.85 11.76 -5.53
C TYR A 262 -12.90 12.83 -5.27
N THR A 263 -12.50 13.99 -4.86
CA THR A 263 -13.40 15.10 -4.54
C THR A 263 -14.37 15.48 -5.64
N ARG A 264 -14.07 15.15 -6.88
CA ARG A 264 -14.98 15.42 -8.01
C ARG A 264 -16.26 14.60 -7.99
N ASN A 265 -16.24 13.43 -7.39
CA ASN A 265 -17.37 12.49 -7.40
C ASN A 265 -18.16 12.47 -6.12
N TYR A 266 -17.66 13.13 -5.09
CA TYR A 266 -18.36 13.27 -3.84
C TYR A 266 -19.38 14.42 -3.92
N ARG A 267 -20.47 14.20 -4.64
CA ARG A 267 -21.47 15.22 -4.97
C ARG A 267 -22.58 15.40 -3.94
N LYS A 268 -22.53 14.69 -2.84
CA LYS A 268 -23.63 14.73 -1.85
C LYS A 268 -23.59 15.92 -0.91
N SER A 269 -22.49 16.65 -0.84
CA SER A 269 -22.40 17.87 -0.06
C SER A 269 -21.83 19.02 -0.89
N PRO A 270 -22.56 20.13 -1.05
CA PRO A 270 -22.06 21.31 -1.75
C PRO A 270 -20.77 21.86 -1.16
N ALA A 271 -20.57 21.65 0.13
CA ALA A 271 -19.43 22.16 0.85
C ALA A 271 -18.15 21.32 0.66
N GLN A 272 -18.24 20.11 0.11
CA GLN A 272 -17.11 19.31 -0.26
C GLN A 272 -16.54 19.68 -1.64
N THR A 273 -17.38 20.26 -2.50
CA THR A 273 -16.95 20.79 -3.79
C THR A 273 -16.11 22.05 -3.66
N ASP A 274 -16.21 22.74 -2.52
CA ASP A 274 -15.50 23.99 -2.24
C ASP A 274 -14.20 23.81 -1.45
N ALA A 275 -13.87 22.57 -1.03
CA ALA A 275 -12.58 22.31 -0.41
C ALA A 275 -11.48 22.49 -1.47
N PRO A 276 -10.49 23.38 -1.24
CA PRO A 276 -9.41 23.56 -2.19
C PRO A 276 -8.74 22.21 -2.46
N ARG A 277 -8.65 21.82 -3.71
CA ARG A 277 -8.00 20.57 -4.16
C ARG A 277 -6.62 20.41 -3.55
N GLU A 278 -5.89 21.49 -3.38
CA GLU A 278 -4.60 21.57 -2.72
C GLU A 278 -4.60 21.08 -1.27
N TYR A 279 -5.72 21.19 -0.60
CA TYR A 279 -5.83 20.84 0.82
C TYR A 279 -5.98 19.32 1.03
N ILE A 280 -6.56 18.64 0.08
CA ILE A 280 -6.79 17.18 0.12
C ILE A 280 -5.54 16.45 -0.36
N ASP A 281 -4.88 16.97 -1.38
CA ASP A 281 -3.65 16.40 -1.94
C ASP A 281 -2.45 16.47 -0.97
N ARG A 282 -2.51 17.29 0.06
CA ARG A 282 -1.42 17.45 1.03
C ARG A 282 -1.29 16.31 2.03
N PHE A 283 -2.32 15.51 2.21
CA PHE A 283 -2.39 14.58 3.34
C PHE A 283 -2.26 13.11 2.95
N THR A 284 -2.30 12.76 1.67
CA THR A 284 -2.21 11.37 1.25
C THR A 284 -0.82 11.02 0.77
N GLN A 285 -0.13 10.24 1.60
CA GLN A 285 1.13 9.62 1.21
C GLN A 285 0.95 8.22 0.64
N LEU A 286 -0.24 7.65 0.76
CA LEU A 286 -0.57 6.34 0.24
C LEU A 286 -1.42 6.45 -1.03
N PHE A 287 -0.88 5.97 -2.14
CA PHE A 287 -1.58 5.80 -3.41
C PHE A 287 -2.09 4.35 -3.51
N VAL A 288 -3.38 4.16 -3.76
CA VAL A 288 -4.00 2.84 -3.80
C VAL A 288 -4.75 2.65 -5.12
N VAL A 289 -4.46 1.54 -5.79
CA VAL A 289 -5.11 1.13 -7.03
C VAL A 289 -5.50 -0.34 -6.95
N THR A 290 -6.56 -0.72 -7.61
CA THR A 290 -6.97 -2.13 -7.73
C THR A 290 -7.09 -2.54 -9.18
N ASP A 291 -6.97 -3.84 -9.46
CA ASP A 291 -7.31 -4.44 -10.74
C ASP A 291 -8.79 -4.88 -10.81
N TYR A 292 -9.62 -4.38 -9.89
CA TYR A 292 -11.06 -4.53 -9.96
C TYR A 292 -11.61 -3.80 -11.18
N ALA A 293 -12.27 -4.52 -12.07
CA ALA A 293 -12.85 -3.92 -13.26
C ALA A 293 -14.07 -3.06 -12.88
N MET A 294 -14.10 -1.83 -13.37
CA MET A 294 -15.19 -0.90 -13.12
C MET A 294 -16.06 -0.75 -14.38
N GLY A 295 -17.36 -0.68 -14.18
CA GLY A 295 -18.30 -0.48 -15.26
C GLY A 295 -18.10 0.85 -16.00
N GLY A 296 -18.40 0.85 -17.31
CA GLY A 296 -18.18 2.00 -18.19
C GLY A 296 -19.22 3.12 -18.06
N ASP A 297 -20.21 2.98 -17.20
CA ASP A 297 -21.22 4.01 -16.95
C ASP A 297 -20.71 5.01 -15.90
N MET A 298 -20.82 6.30 -16.20
CA MET A 298 -20.40 7.36 -15.27
C MET A 298 -21.23 7.36 -13.97
N GLU A 299 -22.45 6.87 -13.98
CA GLU A 299 -23.26 6.71 -12.76
C GLU A 299 -22.77 5.51 -11.94
N ALA A 300 -22.50 4.38 -12.58
CA ALA A 300 -21.91 3.21 -11.93
C ALA A 300 -20.53 3.52 -11.36
N MET A 301 -19.73 4.30 -12.07
CA MET A 301 -18.42 4.76 -11.59
C MET A 301 -18.50 5.61 -10.33
N LYS A 302 -19.60 6.29 -10.06
CA LYS A 302 -19.77 7.08 -8.82
C LYS A 302 -20.07 6.21 -7.61
N ASP A 303 -20.71 5.07 -7.81
CA ASP A 303 -21.26 4.24 -6.75
C ASP A 303 -20.50 2.90 -6.56
N ASN A 304 -19.49 2.64 -7.39
CA ASN A 304 -18.77 1.36 -7.47
C ASN A 304 -17.25 1.43 -7.25
N PRO A 305 -16.75 2.04 -6.19
CA PRO A 305 -15.31 2.02 -5.90
C PRO A 305 -14.93 0.77 -5.11
N ALA A 306 -13.89 0.07 -5.56
CA ALA A 306 -13.29 -1.01 -4.79
C ALA A 306 -12.40 -0.50 -3.64
N VAL A 307 -12.12 0.79 -3.60
CA VAL A 307 -11.31 1.43 -2.54
C VAL A 307 -12.19 2.37 -1.75
N ARG A 308 -12.22 2.20 -0.44
CA ARG A 308 -13.00 3.02 0.48
C ARG A 308 -12.12 3.63 1.54
N TRP A 309 -12.40 4.88 1.87
CA TRP A 309 -11.82 5.56 3.00
C TRP A 309 -12.92 5.88 4.01
N VAL A 310 -12.82 5.29 5.19
CA VAL A 310 -13.80 5.43 6.25
C VAL A 310 -13.14 5.98 7.50
N PHE A 311 -13.93 6.52 8.44
CA PHE A 311 -13.40 6.77 9.78
C PHE A 311 -13.14 5.44 10.49
N ASP A 312 -11.99 5.33 11.12
CA ASP A 312 -11.55 4.06 11.68
C ASP A 312 -12.47 3.55 12.79
N HIS A 313 -13.05 4.44 13.60
CA HIS A 313 -13.95 4.06 14.67
C HIS A 313 -15.00 5.14 14.94
N PRO A 314 -16.27 4.76 15.23
CA PRO A 314 -17.33 5.71 15.57
C PRO A 314 -17.00 6.61 16.77
N GLU A 315 -16.27 6.10 17.75
CA GLU A 315 -15.87 6.86 18.94
C GLU A 315 -14.95 8.04 18.63
N TYR A 316 -14.21 8.00 17.51
CA TYR A 316 -13.43 9.16 17.05
C TYR A 316 -14.32 10.32 16.65
N GLU A 317 -15.59 10.07 16.32
CA GLU A 317 -16.58 11.10 16.05
C GLU A 317 -17.16 11.69 17.33
N ALA A 318 -17.39 10.82 18.31
CA ALA A 318 -18.05 11.16 19.58
C ALA A 318 -17.15 12.03 20.48
N THR A 319 -15.83 11.97 20.33
CA THR A 319 -14.94 12.85 21.07
C THR A 319 -15.14 14.29 20.59
N GLY A 320 -15.98 15.00 21.32
CA GLY A 320 -16.52 16.33 21.03
C GLY A 320 -15.54 17.50 20.96
N ILE A 321 -14.32 17.25 20.54
CA ILE A 321 -13.36 18.29 20.22
C ILE A 321 -13.73 18.82 18.84
N ARG A 322 -14.75 19.65 18.81
CA ARG A 322 -15.31 20.29 17.60
C ARG A 322 -14.26 20.94 16.70
N TYR A 323 -13.13 21.33 17.26
CA TYR A 323 -12.02 21.96 16.55
C TYR A 323 -11.16 20.98 15.76
N TYR A 324 -11.17 19.67 16.08
CA TYR A 324 -10.33 18.64 15.46
C TYR A 324 -11.12 17.63 14.61
N GLY A 325 -12.39 17.86 14.37
CA GLY A 325 -13.23 16.99 13.54
C GLY A 325 -12.74 16.80 12.11
N GLN A 326 -11.82 17.64 11.65
CA GLN A 326 -11.18 17.54 10.34
C GLN A 326 -9.94 16.62 10.32
N TYR A 327 -9.48 16.12 11.47
CA TYR A 327 -8.28 15.30 11.61
C TYR A 327 -8.60 13.90 12.15
N LYS A 328 -9.74 13.36 11.76
CA LYS A 328 -10.14 12.02 12.20
C LYS A 328 -9.33 10.96 11.49
N PRO A 329 -8.83 9.94 12.21
CA PRO A 329 -8.06 8.86 11.62
C PRO A 329 -8.82 8.13 10.52
N ALA A 330 -8.14 7.85 9.43
CA ALA A 330 -8.69 7.12 8.31
C ALA A 330 -8.45 5.62 8.43
N ARG A 331 -9.39 4.84 7.91
CA ARG A 331 -9.22 3.43 7.61
C ARG A 331 -9.44 3.21 6.12
N LEU A 332 -8.42 2.65 5.48
CA LEU A 332 -8.52 2.16 4.12
C LEU A 332 -9.18 0.79 4.14
N GLU A 333 -10.13 0.57 3.25
CA GLU A 333 -10.73 -0.73 2.96
C GLU A 333 -10.70 -0.97 1.46
N VAL A 334 -10.26 -2.16 1.03
CA VAL A 334 -10.38 -2.61 -0.35
C VAL A 334 -11.41 -3.72 -0.40
N CYS A 335 -12.53 -3.43 -1.04
CA CYS A 335 -13.66 -4.34 -1.18
C CYS A 335 -14.48 -3.98 -2.43
N PRO A 336 -15.05 -4.95 -3.14
CA PRO A 336 -16.04 -4.65 -4.16
C PRO A 336 -17.23 -3.89 -3.56
N PRO A 337 -17.84 -2.98 -4.30
CA PRO A 337 -19.02 -2.25 -3.82
C PRO A 337 -20.25 -3.15 -3.65
N ILE A 338 -20.33 -4.22 -4.45
CA ILE A 338 -21.42 -5.20 -4.47
C ILE A 338 -20.80 -6.60 -4.56
N GLY A 339 -21.35 -7.52 -3.80
CA GLY A 339 -21.03 -8.94 -3.84
C GLY A 339 -19.60 -9.31 -3.42
N PRO A 340 -19.07 -10.42 -3.95
CA PRO A 340 -19.45 -11.07 -5.22
C PRO A 340 -20.65 -12.03 -5.17
N ASP A 341 -21.17 -12.39 -4.00
CA ASP A 341 -22.17 -13.46 -3.84
C ASP A 341 -21.82 -14.73 -4.63
N TYR A 342 -20.53 -15.09 -4.58
CA TYR A 342 -19.95 -16.15 -5.39
C TYR A 342 -20.02 -17.49 -4.69
N GLU A 343 -20.60 -18.49 -5.37
CA GLU A 343 -20.63 -19.86 -4.87
C GLU A 343 -19.28 -20.54 -5.09
N ILE A 344 -18.62 -20.93 -4.00
CA ILE A 344 -17.36 -21.69 -4.02
C ILE A 344 -17.71 -23.15 -3.75
N THR A 345 -17.75 -23.96 -4.81
CA THR A 345 -18.01 -25.41 -4.69
C THR A 345 -16.79 -26.15 -4.13
N PRO A 346 -16.97 -27.39 -3.65
CA PRO A 346 -15.84 -28.20 -3.16
C PRO A 346 -14.69 -28.31 -4.16
N GLY A 347 -13.46 -28.02 -3.71
CA GLY A 347 -12.27 -28.04 -4.53
C GLY A 347 -12.01 -26.74 -5.33
N MET A 348 -12.93 -25.77 -5.31
CA MET A 348 -12.72 -24.49 -5.99
C MET A 348 -12.01 -23.49 -5.11
N THR A 349 -11.31 -22.57 -5.76
CA THR A 349 -10.66 -21.40 -5.14
C THR A 349 -11.19 -20.12 -5.77
N PHE A 350 -11.69 -19.24 -4.92
CA PHE A 350 -11.98 -17.84 -5.29
C PHE A 350 -10.72 -17.00 -5.10
N ARG A 351 -10.50 -16.06 -6.01
CA ARG A 351 -9.40 -15.09 -5.92
C ARG A 351 -9.96 -13.68 -5.99
N SER A 352 -9.57 -12.83 -5.03
CA SER A 352 -9.96 -11.42 -5.01
C SER A 352 -9.27 -10.60 -6.10
N CYS A 353 -9.76 -9.38 -6.34
CA CYS A 353 -8.94 -8.36 -6.96
C CYS A 353 -7.67 -8.10 -6.12
N THR A 354 -6.63 -7.61 -6.78
CA THR A 354 -5.36 -7.20 -6.16
C THR A 354 -5.44 -5.74 -5.76
N ALA A 355 -5.10 -5.43 -4.52
CA ALA A 355 -4.81 -4.07 -4.09
C ALA A 355 -3.34 -3.77 -4.31
N PHE A 356 -3.03 -2.64 -4.92
CA PHE A 356 -1.67 -2.11 -5.07
C PHE A 356 -1.56 -0.86 -4.23
N GLU A 357 -0.52 -0.79 -3.43
CA GLU A 357 -0.23 0.27 -2.49
C GLU A 357 1.15 0.84 -2.82
N MET A 358 1.23 2.14 -3.05
CA MET A 358 2.51 2.83 -3.23
C MET A 358 2.63 3.95 -2.21
N LEU A 359 3.70 3.92 -1.43
CA LEU A 359 4.04 5.03 -0.55
C LEU A 359 4.75 6.15 -1.34
N ARG A 360 4.38 7.37 -1.05
CA ARG A 360 4.97 8.57 -1.63
C ARG A 360 5.99 9.17 -0.68
N ASP A 361 7.05 9.72 -1.23
CA ASP A 361 8.12 10.35 -0.48
C ASP A 361 8.00 11.88 -0.42
N ALA A 362 7.07 12.46 -1.17
CA ALA A 362 6.89 13.90 -1.23
C ALA A 362 5.42 14.29 -1.45
N THR A 363 5.11 15.51 -1.08
CA THR A 363 3.84 16.18 -1.35
C THR A 363 3.86 17.02 -2.64
N ASP A 364 4.99 17.09 -3.31
CA ASP A 364 5.16 17.77 -4.59
C ASP A 364 4.42 17.05 -5.71
N ASN A 365 3.59 17.80 -6.46
CA ASN A 365 2.71 17.22 -7.48
C ASN A 365 3.46 16.61 -8.66
N GLU A 366 4.58 17.22 -9.07
CA GLU A 366 5.38 16.70 -10.19
C GLU A 366 6.03 15.37 -9.79
N ARG A 367 6.64 15.33 -8.60
CA ARG A 367 7.27 14.11 -8.08
C ARG A 367 6.24 12.99 -7.89
N ARG A 368 5.05 13.30 -7.41
CA ARG A 368 3.94 12.36 -7.30
C ARG A 368 3.53 11.80 -8.66
N GLY A 369 3.39 12.66 -9.66
CA GLY A 369 3.07 12.26 -11.03
C GLY A 369 4.14 11.34 -11.63
N LEU A 370 5.42 11.64 -11.42
CA LEU A 370 6.53 10.77 -11.86
C LEU A 370 6.51 9.41 -11.15
N ALA A 371 6.19 9.38 -9.85
CA ALA A 371 6.03 8.13 -9.09
C ALA A 371 4.88 7.28 -9.64
N GLU A 372 3.74 7.89 -9.98
CA GLU A 372 2.60 7.20 -10.60
C GLU A 372 2.94 6.67 -12.00
N CYS A 373 3.63 7.45 -12.83
CA CYS A 373 4.11 6.96 -14.11
C CYS A 373 5.02 5.73 -13.95
N ARG A 374 5.91 5.74 -12.96
CA ARG A 374 6.74 4.58 -12.66
C ARG A 374 5.92 3.40 -12.18
N PHE A 375 4.93 3.64 -11.32
CA PHE A 375 3.98 2.61 -10.88
C PHE A 375 3.34 1.91 -12.08
N TRP A 376 2.74 2.66 -12.99
CA TRP A 376 2.05 2.09 -14.16
C TRP A 376 3.01 1.33 -15.07
N ARG A 377 4.21 1.85 -15.31
CA ARG A 377 5.23 1.15 -16.11
C ARG A 377 5.65 -0.19 -15.53
N MET A 378 5.64 -0.32 -14.20
CA MET A 378 6.02 -1.57 -13.52
C MET A 378 4.85 -2.54 -13.39
N MET A 379 3.69 -2.05 -12.96
CA MET A 379 2.53 -2.90 -12.62
C MET A 379 1.65 -3.21 -13.82
N ALA A 380 1.72 -2.40 -14.86
CA ALA A 380 0.97 -2.54 -16.09
C ALA A 380 1.86 -2.27 -17.34
N PRO A 381 2.91 -3.08 -17.58
CA PRO A 381 3.90 -2.83 -18.63
C PRO A 381 3.32 -2.84 -20.05
N TRP A 382 2.11 -3.31 -20.22
CA TRP A 382 1.36 -3.24 -21.48
C TRP A 382 0.74 -1.87 -21.74
N THR A 383 0.72 -0.95 -20.76
CA THR A 383 0.22 0.40 -20.93
C THR A 383 1.30 1.32 -21.49
N GLN A 384 0.87 2.28 -22.29
CA GLN A 384 1.72 3.31 -22.88
C GLN A 384 1.23 4.68 -22.41
N GLU A 385 2.13 5.64 -22.28
CA GLU A 385 1.76 7.00 -21.86
C GLU A 385 0.91 7.74 -22.91
N ASN A 386 1.10 7.42 -24.18
CA ASN A 386 0.31 7.96 -25.29
C ASN A 386 -0.04 6.83 -26.25
N PRO A 387 -0.92 5.90 -25.87
CA PRO A 387 -1.24 4.76 -26.73
C PRO A 387 -2.02 5.20 -27.97
N ILE A 388 -1.74 4.57 -29.09
CA ILE A 388 -2.61 4.63 -30.26
C ILE A 388 -3.73 3.60 -30.03
N PHE A 389 -4.98 4.05 -30.03
CA PHE A 389 -6.08 3.20 -29.65
C PHE A 389 -7.32 3.35 -30.54
N MET A 390 -8.15 2.32 -30.49
CA MET A 390 -9.45 2.30 -31.13
C MET A 390 -10.58 2.42 -30.11
N HIS A 391 -11.53 3.31 -30.36
CA HIS A 391 -12.78 3.37 -29.61
C HIS A 391 -13.80 2.41 -30.18
N VAL A 392 -14.34 1.54 -29.33
CA VAL A 392 -15.41 0.60 -29.69
C VAL A 392 -16.71 1.01 -29.01
N ARG A 393 -17.75 1.18 -29.80
CA ARG A 393 -19.08 1.63 -29.34
C ARG A 393 -20.05 0.49 -29.08
N ARG A 394 -19.62 -0.73 -29.24
CA ARG A 394 -20.41 -1.94 -28.98
C ARG A 394 -19.66 -2.83 -28.01
N SER A 395 -20.37 -3.39 -27.05
CA SER A 395 -19.79 -4.30 -26.04
C SER A 395 -20.02 -5.77 -26.32
N ASP A 396 -20.71 -6.10 -27.44
CA ASP A 396 -20.88 -7.49 -27.84
C ASP A 396 -19.53 -8.14 -28.18
N GLU A 397 -19.39 -9.42 -27.89
CA GLU A 397 -18.16 -10.19 -28.03
C GLU A 397 -17.57 -10.13 -29.45
N ALA A 398 -18.41 -10.21 -30.48
CA ALA A 398 -17.98 -10.21 -31.87
C ALA A 398 -17.33 -8.87 -32.24
N SER A 399 -18.00 -7.75 -31.87
CA SER A 399 -17.48 -6.40 -32.14
C SER A 399 -16.16 -6.13 -31.39
N VAL A 400 -16.05 -6.55 -30.14
CA VAL A 400 -14.84 -6.35 -29.35
C VAL A 400 -13.70 -7.20 -29.88
N LYS A 401 -13.91 -8.48 -30.21
CA LYS A 401 -12.90 -9.35 -30.83
C LYS A 401 -12.41 -8.80 -32.18
N ALA A 402 -13.34 -8.37 -33.04
CA ALA A 402 -12.97 -7.79 -34.32
C ALA A 402 -12.10 -6.51 -34.15
N ALA A 403 -12.41 -5.66 -33.16
CA ALA A 403 -11.60 -4.48 -32.87
C ALA A 403 -10.22 -4.87 -32.35
N ILE A 404 -10.12 -5.87 -31.49
CA ILE A 404 -8.84 -6.39 -30.97
C ILE A 404 -8.00 -6.94 -32.14
N ASP A 405 -8.57 -7.73 -33.03
CA ASP A 405 -7.86 -8.30 -34.17
C ASP A 405 -7.37 -7.22 -35.13
N GLN A 406 -8.18 -6.19 -35.38
CA GLN A 406 -7.79 -5.04 -36.20
C GLN A 406 -6.65 -4.25 -35.55
N CYS A 407 -6.77 -3.94 -34.26
CA CYS A 407 -5.71 -3.25 -33.51
C CYS A 407 -4.42 -4.04 -33.54
N ALA A 408 -4.47 -5.34 -33.31
CA ALA A 408 -3.31 -6.21 -33.35
C ALA A 408 -2.65 -6.26 -34.75
N ALA A 409 -3.45 -6.25 -35.81
CA ALA A 409 -2.96 -6.32 -37.19
C ALA A 409 -2.24 -5.03 -37.62
N VAL A 410 -2.66 -3.86 -37.14
CA VAL A 410 -2.10 -2.56 -37.54
C VAL A 410 -1.15 -1.96 -36.49
N GLY A 411 -0.93 -2.64 -35.36
CA GLY A 411 -0.02 -2.20 -34.30
C GLY A 411 -0.61 -1.16 -33.36
N PHE A 412 -1.93 -1.06 -33.27
CA PHE A 412 -2.56 -0.26 -32.21
C PHE A 412 -2.36 -0.95 -30.87
N GLU A 413 -2.25 -0.16 -29.81
CA GLU A 413 -1.79 -0.62 -28.51
C GLU A 413 -2.94 -0.87 -27.54
N MET A 414 -4.10 -0.29 -27.79
CA MET A 414 -5.24 -0.35 -26.88
C MET A 414 -6.57 -0.32 -27.61
N VAL A 415 -7.55 -1.02 -27.03
CA VAL A 415 -8.97 -0.90 -27.36
C VAL A 415 -9.68 -0.30 -26.17
N ILE A 416 -10.48 0.72 -26.39
CA ILE A 416 -11.32 1.35 -25.36
C ILE A 416 -12.78 1.09 -25.69
N MET A 417 -13.50 0.46 -24.80
CA MET A 417 -14.96 0.43 -24.84
C MET A 417 -15.47 1.77 -24.36
N THR A 418 -15.97 2.56 -25.30
CA THR A 418 -16.29 3.95 -25.02
C THR A 418 -17.57 4.10 -24.21
N PHE A 419 -17.72 5.28 -23.66
CA PHE A 419 -18.98 5.81 -23.18
C PHE A 419 -20.11 5.52 -24.15
N GLY A 420 -21.18 4.90 -23.64
CA GLY A 420 -22.33 4.47 -24.46
C GLY A 420 -22.12 3.16 -25.23
N SER A 421 -21.08 2.38 -24.96
CA SER A 421 -20.91 1.04 -25.53
C SER A 421 -21.90 0.02 -24.97
N GLY A 422 -22.53 0.31 -23.81
CA GLY A 422 -23.39 -0.61 -23.08
C GLY A 422 -22.65 -1.61 -22.20
N PHE A 423 -21.31 -1.52 -22.13
CA PHE A 423 -20.53 -2.36 -21.22
C PHE A 423 -20.84 -2.01 -19.76
N ASN A 424 -21.27 -2.99 -19.01
CA ASN A 424 -21.52 -2.89 -17.58
C ASN A 424 -21.10 -4.20 -16.92
N ILE A 425 -20.09 -4.16 -16.10
CA ILE A 425 -19.53 -5.35 -15.45
C ILE A 425 -20.46 -5.98 -14.43
N GLU A 426 -21.36 -5.19 -13.86
CA GLU A 426 -22.31 -5.66 -12.85
C GLU A 426 -23.50 -6.42 -13.47
N ASN A 427 -23.73 -6.25 -14.76
CA ASN A 427 -24.89 -6.79 -15.47
C ASN A 427 -24.54 -7.72 -16.63
N ASN A 428 -23.25 -7.98 -16.90
CA ASN A 428 -22.80 -8.82 -18.00
C ASN A 428 -22.13 -10.10 -17.52
#